data_d95eb9499adaa354880f1cdde2a550d0
#
_entry.id   d95eb9499adaa354880f1cdde2a550d0
#
_cell.length_a   1.000
_cell.length_b   1.000
_cell.length_c   1.000
_cell.angle_alpha   90.00
_cell.angle_beta   90.00
_cell.angle_gamma   90.00
#
_symmetry.space_group_name_H-M   'P 1'
#
loop_
_entity.id
_entity.type
_entity.pdbx_description
1 polymer ?
#
loop_
_entity_poly.entity_id
_entity_poly.type
_entity_poly.pdbx_seq_one_letter_code
_entity_poly.pdbx_strand_id
1 'polypeptide(L)'
;AKVAHIEYDPNRTSRIALLHFLDGEKRYIIAPKGISQGDIIESGPTADIKPGNNLPLRNIPTGTVVHAIELRPLGGAKIARSAGAAVQLVAKDGAYAQLRMPSGEIRNVDARCRATVGEVGNSDHANIQLGKAGRARWMGKRPITRGESMNPVDHPHGGRTRGGKPPVSPWGKGEVRTRRPKKASNKMIVRRRPNGKNRK
;
A
#
# COMPACT_ATOMS: atom_id res chain seq x y z
N ALA A 1 -17.68 1.26 -17.59
CA ALA A 1 -16.63 0.57 -18.35
C ALA A 1 -16.75 -0.95 -18.18
N LYS A 2 -16.30 -1.71 -19.18
CA LYS A 2 -16.26 -3.17 -19.18
C LYS A 2 -14.84 -3.66 -19.06
N VAL A 3 -14.57 -4.67 -18.23
CA VAL A 3 -13.26 -5.33 -18.13
C VAL A 3 -12.98 -6.13 -19.38
N ALA A 4 -11.97 -5.74 -20.13
CA ALA A 4 -11.57 -6.43 -21.36
C ALA A 4 -10.63 -7.59 -21.06
N HIS A 5 -9.55 -7.34 -20.33
CA HIS A 5 -8.51 -8.32 -20.00
C HIS A 5 -7.93 -8.06 -18.61
N ILE A 6 -7.38 -9.12 -17.98
CA ILE A 6 -6.56 -9.02 -16.77
C ILE A 6 -5.13 -9.37 -17.16
N GLU A 7 -4.20 -8.44 -16.91
CA GLU A 7 -2.84 -8.49 -17.41
C GLU A 7 -1.80 -8.48 -16.29
N TYR A 8 -0.59 -8.92 -16.63
CA TYR A 8 0.57 -8.87 -15.74
C TYR A 8 1.33 -7.56 -15.94
N ASP A 9 1.70 -6.90 -14.83
CA ASP A 9 2.57 -5.73 -14.83
C ASP A 9 3.84 -6.02 -14.00
N PRO A 10 5.04 -5.98 -14.60
CA PRO A 10 6.28 -6.25 -13.88
C PRO A 10 6.63 -5.17 -12.84
N ASN A 11 6.04 -3.96 -12.94
CA ASN A 11 6.30 -2.85 -12.02
C ASN A 11 5.54 -2.96 -10.69
N ARG A 12 4.61 -3.89 -10.58
CA ARG A 12 3.80 -4.07 -9.36
C ARG A 12 3.55 -5.53 -9.05
N THR A 13 3.16 -5.80 -7.82
CA THR A 13 2.85 -7.15 -7.33
C THR A 13 1.42 -7.57 -7.64
N SER A 14 0.52 -6.61 -7.87
CA SER A 14 -0.87 -6.84 -8.27
C SER A 14 -1.00 -7.04 -9.78
N ARG A 15 -2.07 -7.71 -10.21
CA ARG A 15 -2.50 -7.70 -11.61
C ARG A 15 -3.13 -6.35 -11.95
N ILE A 16 -3.21 -6.04 -13.24
CA ILE A 16 -3.93 -4.88 -13.78
C ILE A 16 -5.09 -5.37 -14.65
N ALA A 17 -6.15 -4.58 -14.72
CA ALA A 17 -7.28 -4.85 -15.59
C ALA A 17 -7.42 -3.73 -16.61
N LEU A 18 -7.50 -4.10 -17.88
CA LEU A 18 -7.81 -3.19 -18.99
C LEU A 18 -9.31 -2.97 -19.04
N LEU A 19 -9.73 -1.72 -18.97
CA LEU A 19 -11.11 -1.29 -19.07
C LEU A 19 -11.37 -0.64 -20.43
N HIS A 20 -12.48 -1.02 -21.04
CA HIS A 20 -13.05 -0.31 -22.20
C HIS A 20 -14.25 0.50 -21.75
N PHE A 21 -14.18 1.79 -21.91
CA PHE A 21 -15.25 2.73 -21.62
C PHE A 21 -16.23 2.82 -22.80
N LEU A 22 -17.45 3.31 -22.55
CA LEU A 22 -18.49 3.44 -23.59
C LEU A 22 -18.14 4.50 -24.65
N ASP A 23 -17.33 5.49 -24.29
CA ASP A 23 -16.81 6.54 -25.15
C ASP A 23 -15.59 6.10 -26.00
N GLY A 24 -15.20 4.83 -25.91
CA GLY A 24 -14.06 4.26 -26.63
C GLY A 24 -12.71 4.42 -25.89
N GLU A 25 -12.68 5.16 -24.78
CA GLU A 25 -11.44 5.30 -23.99
C GLU A 25 -11.02 3.95 -23.38
N LYS A 26 -9.72 3.71 -23.29
CA LYS A 26 -9.13 2.54 -22.65
C LYS A 26 -8.28 2.98 -21.48
N ARG A 27 -8.51 2.39 -20.31
CA ARG A 27 -7.71 2.68 -19.10
C ARG A 27 -7.36 1.40 -18.36
N TYR A 28 -6.23 1.43 -17.65
CA TYR A 28 -5.84 0.40 -16.72
C TYR A 28 -6.21 0.76 -15.29
N ILE A 29 -6.70 -0.23 -14.56
CA ILE A 29 -6.89 -0.18 -13.10
C ILE A 29 -6.09 -1.29 -12.43
N ILE A 30 -5.87 -1.15 -11.13
CA ILE A 30 -5.38 -2.26 -10.30
C ILE A 30 -6.53 -3.26 -10.19
N ALA A 31 -6.30 -4.52 -10.58
CA ALA A 31 -7.33 -5.54 -10.56
C ALA A 31 -7.73 -5.88 -9.11
N PRO A 32 -9.00 -5.67 -8.73
CA PRO A 32 -9.51 -6.13 -7.44
C PRO A 32 -9.62 -7.65 -7.42
N LYS A 33 -9.70 -8.20 -6.21
CA LYS A 33 -9.96 -9.61 -6.01
C LYS A 33 -11.36 -9.98 -6.47
N GLY A 34 -11.49 -11.08 -7.20
CA GLY A 34 -12.77 -11.61 -7.67
C GLY A 34 -13.30 -10.96 -8.95
N ILE A 35 -12.55 -10.03 -9.57
CA ILE A 35 -12.95 -9.46 -10.86
C ILE A 35 -12.65 -10.46 -11.99
N SER A 36 -13.53 -10.50 -12.97
CA SER A 36 -13.43 -11.34 -14.16
C SER A 36 -13.53 -10.54 -15.45
N GLN A 37 -13.07 -11.12 -16.54
CA GLN A 37 -13.28 -10.56 -17.86
C GLN A 37 -14.76 -10.46 -18.17
N GLY A 38 -15.23 -9.33 -18.65
CA GLY A 38 -16.63 -9.07 -18.96
C GLY A 38 -17.40 -8.32 -17.87
N ASP A 39 -16.86 -8.22 -16.65
CA ASP A 39 -17.49 -7.48 -15.55
C ASP A 39 -17.62 -5.99 -15.89
N ILE A 40 -18.69 -5.40 -15.38
CA ILE A 40 -18.95 -3.96 -15.52
C ILE A 40 -18.47 -3.25 -14.27
N ILE A 41 -17.67 -2.20 -14.47
CA ILE A 41 -17.14 -1.35 -13.41
C ILE A 41 -17.62 0.08 -13.61
N GLU A 42 -18.02 0.71 -12.52
CA GLU A 42 -18.51 2.07 -12.47
C GLU A 42 -17.63 2.96 -11.60
N SER A 43 -17.50 4.22 -11.99
CA SER A 43 -16.77 5.22 -11.24
C SER A 43 -17.62 6.49 -11.12
N GLY A 44 -18.09 6.77 -9.91
CA GLY A 44 -18.92 7.95 -9.67
C GLY A 44 -19.48 8.00 -8.26
N PRO A 45 -20.13 9.10 -7.88
CA PRO A 45 -20.71 9.24 -6.55
C PRO A 45 -21.96 8.34 -6.36
N THR A 46 -22.61 7.94 -7.45
CA THR A 46 -23.85 7.13 -7.47
C THR A 46 -23.60 5.67 -7.81
N ALA A 47 -22.33 5.27 -8.02
CA ALA A 47 -22.00 3.88 -8.34
C ALA A 47 -22.37 2.93 -7.20
N ASP A 48 -22.78 1.72 -7.53
CA ASP A 48 -23.09 0.65 -6.59
C ASP A 48 -21.85 0.25 -5.76
N ILE A 49 -22.10 -0.26 -4.54
CA ILE A 49 -21.03 -0.73 -3.65
C ILE A 49 -20.67 -2.18 -4.02
N LYS A 50 -20.08 -2.34 -5.20
CA LYS A 50 -19.58 -3.61 -5.72
C LYS A 50 -18.05 -3.61 -5.80
N PRO A 51 -17.38 -4.77 -5.60
CA PRO A 51 -15.93 -4.85 -5.79
C PRO A 51 -15.51 -4.32 -7.17
N GLY A 52 -14.54 -3.43 -7.19
CA GLY A 52 -14.04 -2.78 -8.41
C GLY A 52 -14.63 -1.40 -8.67
N ASN A 53 -15.79 -1.07 -8.14
CA ASN A 53 -16.38 0.26 -8.31
C ASN A 53 -15.63 1.32 -7.50
N ASN A 54 -15.49 2.51 -8.07
CA ASN A 54 -14.75 3.62 -7.48
C ASN A 54 -15.69 4.75 -7.05
N LEU A 55 -15.70 5.05 -5.75
CA LEU A 55 -16.57 6.06 -5.15
C LEU A 55 -15.79 7.02 -4.23
N PRO A 56 -16.34 8.24 -4.00
CA PRO A 56 -15.88 9.08 -2.89
C PRO A 56 -16.12 8.39 -1.53
N LEU A 57 -15.17 8.51 -0.60
CA LEU A 57 -15.25 7.88 0.72
C LEU A 57 -16.53 8.24 1.49
N ARG A 58 -17.05 9.45 1.29
CA ARG A 58 -18.32 9.88 1.90
C ARG A 58 -19.51 9.00 1.51
N ASN A 59 -19.49 8.40 0.32
CA ASN A 59 -20.59 7.60 -0.24
C ASN A 59 -20.44 6.09 0.07
N ILE A 60 -19.27 5.65 0.57
CA ILE A 60 -19.01 4.25 0.90
C ILE A 60 -19.46 3.99 2.35
N PRO A 61 -20.23 2.95 2.68
CA PRO A 61 -20.62 2.62 4.06
C PRO A 61 -19.41 2.35 4.97
N THR A 62 -19.56 2.65 6.25
CA THR A 62 -18.60 2.25 7.28
C THR A 62 -18.53 0.72 7.37
N GLY A 63 -17.34 0.21 7.70
CA GLY A 63 -17.06 -1.23 7.71
C GLY A 63 -16.60 -1.79 6.38
N THR A 64 -16.87 -1.11 5.26
CA THR A 64 -16.46 -1.56 3.92
C THR A 64 -14.95 -1.62 3.77
N VAL A 65 -14.48 -2.68 3.11
CA VAL A 65 -13.08 -2.84 2.70
C VAL A 65 -12.87 -2.13 1.38
N VAL A 66 -11.78 -1.32 1.30
CA VAL A 66 -11.44 -0.51 0.14
C VAL A 66 -9.95 -0.57 -0.17
N HIS A 67 -9.59 -0.28 -1.41
CA HIS A 67 -8.20 -0.19 -1.87
C HIS A 67 -8.01 0.98 -2.84
N ALA A 68 -6.82 1.17 -3.35
CA ALA A 68 -6.48 2.22 -4.32
C ALA A 68 -6.99 3.62 -3.90
N ILE A 69 -6.72 4.02 -2.65
CA ILE A 69 -7.28 5.19 -2.01
C ILE A 69 -6.45 6.44 -2.31
N GLU A 70 -7.10 7.55 -2.58
CA GLU A 70 -6.47 8.86 -2.70
C GLU A 70 -6.10 9.43 -1.32
N LEU A 71 -5.05 10.23 -1.28
CA LEU A 71 -4.66 11.03 -0.09
C LEU A 71 -5.16 12.47 -0.15
N ARG A 72 -5.41 12.96 -1.36
CA ARG A 72 -5.97 14.28 -1.66
C ARG A 72 -7.00 14.10 -2.78
N PRO A 73 -8.08 14.84 -2.78
CA PRO A 73 -9.06 14.78 -3.87
C PRO A 73 -8.39 15.02 -5.22
N LEU A 74 -8.71 14.16 -6.20
CA LEU A 74 -8.13 14.17 -7.55
C LEU A 74 -6.61 13.98 -7.63
N GLY A 75 -5.98 13.52 -6.54
CA GLY A 75 -4.54 13.28 -6.48
C GLY A 75 -4.11 11.89 -6.94
N GLY A 76 -5.03 11.07 -7.37
CA GLY A 76 -4.82 9.69 -7.77
C GLY A 76 -4.56 8.73 -6.60
N ALA A 77 -4.70 7.46 -6.84
CA ALA A 77 -4.55 6.40 -5.84
C ALA A 77 -3.12 6.31 -5.30
N LYS A 78 -2.95 6.33 -3.98
CA LYS A 78 -1.65 6.26 -3.29
C LYS A 78 -1.58 5.15 -2.22
N ILE A 79 -2.70 4.78 -1.61
CA ILE A 79 -2.76 3.82 -0.51
C ILE A 79 -3.36 2.51 -1.00
N ALA A 80 -2.91 1.37 -0.43
CA ALA A 80 -3.40 0.03 -0.70
C ALA A 80 -3.41 -0.32 -2.19
N ARG A 81 -2.22 -0.37 -2.80
CA ARG A 81 -2.03 -0.66 -4.23
C ARG A 81 -1.30 -1.98 -4.49
N SER A 82 -0.67 -2.53 -3.48
CA SER A 82 0.08 -3.80 -3.59
C SER A 82 -0.88 -5.00 -3.55
N ALA A 83 -0.43 -6.13 -4.06
CA ALA A 83 -1.17 -7.39 -4.02
C ALA A 83 -1.70 -7.71 -2.62
N GLY A 84 -2.97 -8.10 -2.51
CA GLY A 84 -3.64 -8.42 -1.25
C GLY A 84 -3.81 -7.25 -0.28
N ALA A 85 -3.48 -6.01 -0.69
CA ALA A 85 -3.65 -4.87 0.20
C ALA A 85 -5.12 -4.47 0.34
N ALA A 86 -5.53 -4.25 1.59
CA ALA A 86 -6.89 -3.84 1.94
C ALA A 86 -6.85 -2.81 3.07
N VAL A 87 -7.79 -1.89 3.06
CA VAL A 87 -7.99 -0.86 4.08
C VAL A 87 -9.46 -0.87 4.48
N GLN A 88 -9.76 -0.77 5.76
CA GLN A 88 -11.14 -0.72 6.22
C GLN A 88 -11.55 0.72 6.52
N LEU A 89 -12.70 1.14 6.03
CA LEU A 89 -13.35 2.39 6.41
C LEU A 89 -14.03 2.20 7.77
N VAL A 90 -13.47 2.79 8.82
CA VAL A 90 -13.93 2.60 10.20
C VAL A 90 -15.06 3.54 10.55
N ALA A 91 -14.87 4.83 10.27
CA ALA A 91 -15.84 5.86 10.62
C ALA A 91 -15.77 7.03 9.64
N LYS A 92 -16.79 7.87 9.66
CA LYS A 92 -16.86 9.16 8.97
C LYS A 92 -17.16 10.23 9.99
N ASP A 93 -16.37 11.30 9.97
CA ASP A 93 -16.50 12.41 10.89
C ASP A 93 -16.39 13.72 10.10
N GLY A 94 -17.53 14.33 9.86
CA GLY A 94 -17.66 15.56 9.08
C GLY A 94 -16.95 15.46 7.71
N ALA A 95 -15.90 16.26 7.54
CA ALA A 95 -15.11 16.31 6.30
C ALA A 95 -14.10 15.17 6.14
N TYR A 96 -13.93 14.30 7.13
CA TYR A 96 -12.92 13.26 7.14
C TYR A 96 -13.50 11.85 7.24
N ALA A 97 -12.85 10.92 6.60
CA ALA A 97 -13.06 9.48 6.73
C ALA A 97 -11.89 8.85 7.49
N GLN A 98 -12.17 8.02 8.47
CA GLN A 98 -11.17 7.29 9.25
C GLN A 98 -10.89 5.93 8.62
N LEU A 99 -9.66 5.72 8.22
CA LEU A 99 -9.20 4.53 7.54
C LEU A 99 -8.24 3.74 8.42
N ARG A 100 -8.54 2.45 8.61
CA ARG A 100 -7.67 1.48 9.25
C ARG A 100 -6.75 0.84 8.22
N MET A 101 -5.48 1.20 8.27
CA MET A 101 -4.45 0.70 7.38
C MET A 101 -4.04 -0.75 7.69
N PRO A 102 -3.42 -1.49 6.74
CA PRO A 102 -2.89 -2.82 7.00
C PRO A 102 -1.88 -2.89 8.15
N SER A 103 -1.19 -1.78 8.43
CA SER A 103 -0.26 -1.64 9.56
C SER A 103 -0.93 -1.52 10.92
N GLY A 104 -2.27 -1.37 10.99
CA GLY A 104 -3.03 -1.06 12.20
C GLY A 104 -3.09 0.44 12.53
N GLU A 105 -2.45 1.32 11.75
CA GLU A 105 -2.60 2.77 11.88
C GLU A 105 -4.01 3.19 11.49
N ILE A 106 -4.66 4.03 12.31
CA ILE A 106 -5.91 4.71 11.94
C ILE A 106 -5.59 6.13 11.53
N ARG A 107 -6.05 6.49 10.34
CA ARG A 107 -5.72 7.76 9.71
C ARG A 107 -6.95 8.45 9.13
N ASN A 108 -7.02 9.76 9.31
CA ASN A 108 -8.00 10.61 8.65
C ASN A 108 -7.58 10.90 7.21
N VAL A 109 -8.54 10.81 6.30
CA VAL A 109 -8.43 11.19 4.89
C VAL A 109 -9.65 12.02 4.54
N ASP A 110 -9.52 13.02 3.68
CA ASP A 110 -10.65 13.85 3.22
C ASP A 110 -11.75 12.96 2.64
N ALA A 111 -12.98 13.15 3.05
CA ALA A 111 -14.13 12.34 2.63
C ALA A 111 -14.47 12.47 1.14
N ARG A 112 -13.93 13.50 0.46
CA ARG A 112 -14.03 13.68 -1.01
C ARG A 112 -13.05 12.81 -1.78
N CYS A 113 -11.99 12.29 -1.13
CA CYS A 113 -11.05 11.36 -1.73
C CYS A 113 -11.77 10.11 -2.22
N ARG A 114 -11.35 9.59 -3.35
CA ARG A 114 -11.91 8.39 -3.95
C ARG A 114 -11.19 7.14 -3.46
N ALA A 115 -11.93 6.04 -3.43
CA ALA A 115 -11.41 4.72 -3.14
C ALA A 115 -12.16 3.68 -3.98
N THR A 116 -11.51 2.56 -4.25
CA THR A 116 -12.13 1.42 -4.94
C THR A 116 -12.59 0.40 -3.91
N VAL A 117 -13.81 -0.10 -4.06
CA VAL A 117 -14.41 -1.10 -3.15
C VAL A 117 -13.71 -2.45 -3.34
N GLY A 118 -13.51 -3.17 -2.24
CA GLY A 118 -12.88 -4.49 -2.20
C GLY A 118 -11.39 -4.44 -1.86
N GLU A 119 -10.71 -5.57 -1.97
CA GLU A 119 -9.27 -5.73 -1.77
C GLU A 119 -8.54 -5.91 -3.11
N VAL A 120 -7.25 -5.65 -3.12
CA VAL A 120 -6.40 -5.87 -4.31
C VAL A 120 -6.25 -7.37 -4.55
N GLY A 121 -6.34 -7.79 -5.81
CA GLY A 121 -6.14 -9.17 -6.22
C GLY A 121 -4.72 -9.69 -6.01
N ASN A 122 -4.49 -10.96 -6.36
CA ASN A 122 -3.18 -11.64 -6.24
C ASN A 122 -2.66 -11.73 -4.78
N SER A 123 -3.56 -11.98 -3.81
CA SER A 123 -3.25 -12.06 -2.37
C SER A 123 -2.12 -13.03 -2.04
N ASP A 124 -2.02 -14.13 -2.79
CA ASP A 124 -1.04 -15.20 -2.57
C ASP A 124 0.39 -14.81 -2.96
N HIS A 125 0.57 -13.64 -3.58
CA HIS A 125 1.90 -13.11 -3.91
C HIS A 125 2.83 -13.04 -2.69
N ALA A 126 2.29 -12.77 -1.50
CA ALA A 126 3.07 -12.73 -0.25
C ALA A 126 3.62 -14.10 0.17
N ASN A 127 3.01 -15.20 -0.29
CA ASN A 127 3.36 -16.58 0.05
C ASN A 127 4.42 -17.17 -0.90
N ILE A 128 4.82 -16.43 -1.95
CA ILE A 128 5.80 -16.91 -2.93
C ILE A 128 7.16 -17.06 -2.28
N GLN A 129 7.69 -18.28 -2.31
CA GLN A 129 9.07 -18.58 -1.92
C GLN A 129 9.98 -18.57 -3.15
N LEU A 130 11.10 -17.88 -3.05
CA LEU A 130 12.04 -17.77 -4.16
C LEU A 130 12.82 -19.07 -4.42
N GLY A 131 12.99 -19.91 -3.41
CA GLY A 131 13.65 -21.20 -3.47
C GLY A 131 15.18 -21.13 -3.56
N LYS A 132 15.74 -20.24 -4.37
CA LYS A 132 17.18 -20.09 -4.55
C LYS A 132 17.65 -18.64 -4.65
N ALA A 133 18.87 -18.35 -4.23
CA ALA A 133 19.47 -17.03 -4.29
C ALA A 133 19.55 -16.45 -5.71
N GLY A 134 19.76 -17.30 -6.72
CA GLY A 134 19.79 -16.90 -8.13
C GLY A 134 18.49 -16.24 -8.59
N ARG A 135 17.34 -16.69 -8.09
CA ARG A 135 16.04 -16.06 -8.42
C ARG A 135 15.95 -14.63 -7.90
N ALA A 136 16.50 -14.34 -6.70
CA ALA A 136 16.59 -12.97 -6.19
C ALA A 136 17.49 -12.11 -7.09
N ARG A 137 18.58 -12.69 -7.63
CA ARG A 137 19.47 -12.00 -8.58
C ARG A 137 18.77 -11.69 -9.89
N TRP A 138 17.93 -12.57 -10.41
CA TRP A 138 17.10 -12.31 -11.61
C TRP A 138 16.14 -11.12 -11.41
N MET A 139 15.68 -10.89 -10.17
CA MET A 139 14.86 -9.74 -9.79
C MET A 139 15.68 -8.46 -9.53
N GLY A 140 16.97 -8.44 -9.86
CA GLY A 140 17.87 -7.30 -9.65
C GLY A 140 18.34 -7.11 -8.21
N LYS A 141 18.02 -8.03 -7.29
CA LYS A 141 18.44 -7.93 -5.88
C LYS A 141 19.86 -8.47 -5.72
N ARG A 142 20.77 -7.61 -5.30
CA ARG A 142 22.15 -8.00 -4.95
C ARG A 142 22.27 -8.37 -3.48
N PRO A 143 23.26 -9.19 -3.09
CA PRO A 143 23.58 -9.45 -1.69
C PRO A 143 23.88 -8.15 -0.93
N ILE A 144 23.44 -8.09 0.31
CA ILE A 144 23.65 -6.92 1.20
C ILE A 144 24.57 -7.36 2.34
N THR A 145 25.66 -6.61 2.52
CA THR A 145 26.59 -6.78 3.64
C THR A 145 26.10 -5.93 4.82
N ARG A 146 26.02 -6.53 6.01
CA ARG A 146 25.68 -5.82 7.24
C ARG A 146 26.87 -4.96 7.71
N GLY A 147 26.59 -3.80 8.29
CA GLY A 147 27.63 -2.91 8.83
C GLY A 147 28.57 -3.57 9.84
N GLU A 148 28.08 -4.52 10.64
CA GLU A 148 28.87 -5.30 11.59
C GLU A 148 29.94 -6.20 10.93
N SER A 149 29.77 -6.55 9.66
CA SER A 149 30.70 -7.37 8.88
C SER A 149 31.71 -6.54 8.10
N MET A 150 31.68 -5.22 8.26
CA MET A 150 32.57 -4.28 7.60
C MET A 150 33.73 -3.88 8.53
N ASN A 151 34.73 -3.21 7.94
CA ASN A 151 35.80 -2.56 8.70
C ASN A 151 35.31 -1.22 9.31
N PRO A 152 35.98 -0.71 10.36
CA PRO A 152 35.62 0.56 10.99
C PRO A 152 35.62 1.77 10.03
N VAL A 153 36.42 1.74 8.99
CA VAL A 153 36.50 2.80 7.97
C VAL A 153 35.23 2.83 7.09
N ASP A 154 34.56 1.67 6.88
CA ASP A 154 33.44 1.53 5.98
C ASP A 154 32.08 1.76 6.67
N HIS A 155 32.00 1.47 7.97
CA HIS A 155 30.77 1.61 8.73
C HIS A 155 31.02 1.82 10.22
N PRO A 156 30.24 2.68 10.92
CA PRO A 156 30.35 2.88 12.37
C PRO A 156 30.22 1.60 13.21
N HIS A 157 29.51 0.59 12.71
CA HIS A 157 29.37 -0.73 13.35
C HIS A 157 30.53 -1.67 13.05
N GLY A 158 31.45 -1.29 12.15
CA GLY A 158 32.58 -2.11 11.76
C GLY A 158 33.57 -2.35 12.89
N GLY A 159 34.40 -3.39 12.73
CA GLY A 159 35.44 -3.77 13.68
C GLY A 159 35.24 -5.14 14.34
N ARG A 160 36.23 -5.54 15.12
CA ARG A 160 36.35 -6.90 15.69
C ARG A 160 35.26 -7.22 16.73
N THR A 161 34.82 -6.23 17.50
CA THR A 161 33.83 -6.41 18.58
C THR A 161 32.42 -6.32 18.05
N ARG A 162 31.66 -7.40 18.17
CA ARG A 162 30.24 -7.43 17.82
C ARG A 162 29.40 -6.88 18.97
N GLY A 163 28.44 -5.99 18.65
CA GLY A 163 27.42 -5.50 19.59
C GLY A 163 27.82 -4.25 20.38
N GLY A 164 26.86 -3.77 21.17
CA GLY A 164 27.05 -2.60 22.04
C GLY A 164 27.05 -1.23 21.35
N LYS A 165 27.07 -1.17 20.03
CA LYS A 165 26.99 0.10 19.29
C LYS A 165 25.53 0.48 19.01
N PRO A 166 25.13 1.75 19.21
CA PRO A 166 23.78 2.19 18.89
C PRO A 166 23.50 2.01 17.39
N PRO A 167 22.26 1.71 16.99
CA PRO A 167 21.90 1.54 15.58
C PRO A 167 22.03 2.86 14.84
N VAL A 168 22.95 2.91 13.89
CA VAL A 168 23.21 4.07 13.03
C VAL A 168 23.35 3.66 11.57
N SER A 169 23.09 4.61 10.69
CA SER A 169 23.33 4.45 9.25
C SER A 169 24.82 4.48 8.93
N PRO A 170 25.26 4.12 7.70
CA PRO A 170 26.66 4.27 7.28
C PRO A 170 27.24 5.67 7.48
N TRP A 171 26.40 6.69 7.48
CA TRP A 171 26.79 8.10 7.72
C TRP A 171 26.65 8.54 9.17
N GLY A 172 26.51 7.60 10.12
CA GLY A 172 26.43 7.91 11.56
C GLY A 172 25.08 8.46 12.03
N LYS A 173 24.07 8.54 11.17
CA LYS A 173 22.74 9.00 11.59
C LYS A 173 22.01 7.91 12.37
N GLY A 174 21.50 8.24 13.57
CA GLY A 174 20.70 7.32 14.38
C GLY A 174 19.42 6.88 13.69
N GLU A 175 19.13 5.57 13.71
CA GLU A 175 17.99 4.96 13.05
C GLU A 175 16.76 4.82 13.95
N VAL A 176 16.78 5.38 15.16
CA VAL A 176 15.75 5.19 16.19
C VAL A 176 14.39 5.78 15.80
N ARG A 177 14.34 6.79 14.92
CA ARG A 177 13.12 7.47 14.48
C ARG A 177 13.12 7.71 12.98
N THR A 178 12.43 6.88 12.23
CA THR A 178 12.31 7.02 10.78
C THR A 178 11.31 8.11 10.35
N ARG A 179 10.29 8.41 11.18
CA ARG A 179 9.29 9.44 10.90
C ARG A 179 9.69 10.78 11.52
N ARG A 180 9.73 11.85 10.72
CA ARG A 180 10.00 13.21 11.21
C ARG A 180 8.92 13.65 12.21
N PRO A 181 9.28 14.09 13.44
CA PRO A 181 8.31 14.48 14.48
C PRO A 181 7.37 15.62 14.03
N LYS A 182 7.91 16.62 13.33
CA LYS A 182 7.17 17.81 12.86
C LYS A 182 6.57 17.68 11.45
N LYS A 183 6.29 16.44 10.97
CA LYS A 183 5.66 16.25 9.66
C LYS A 183 4.20 16.68 9.70
N ALA A 184 3.77 17.56 8.77
CA ALA A 184 2.41 18.09 8.69
C ALA A 184 1.32 17.00 8.72
N SER A 185 1.59 15.85 8.04
CA SER A 185 0.66 14.71 8.01
C SER A 185 0.49 13.97 9.35
N ASN A 186 1.20 14.36 10.42
CA ASN A 186 0.98 13.78 11.76
C ASN A 186 -0.40 14.16 12.32
N LYS A 187 -0.96 15.31 11.93
CA LYS A 187 -2.31 15.75 12.32
C LYS A 187 -3.40 14.79 11.83
N MET A 188 -3.13 14.04 10.74
CA MET A 188 -4.08 13.09 10.17
C MET A 188 -4.02 11.71 10.81
N ILE A 189 -3.11 11.45 11.74
CA ILE A 189 -2.99 10.15 12.40
C ILE A 189 -3.81 10.20 13.70
N VAL A 190 -4.90 9.43 13.74
CA VAL A 190 -5.73 9.26 14.93
C VAL A 190 -5.10 8.28 15.91
N ARG A 191 -4.69 7.11 15.39
CA ARG A 191 -4.03 6.06 16.17
C ARG A 191 -2.82 5.55 15.41
N ARG A 192 -1.67 5.53 16.07
CA ARG A 192 -0.44 4.95 15.48
C ARG A 192 -0.50 3.43 15.42
N ARG A 193 0.30 2.83 14.54
CA ARG A 193 0.47 1.38 14.50
C ARG A 193 0.91 0.85 15.87
N PRO A 194 0.47 -0.34 16.28
CA PRO A 194 0.96 -0.97 17.51
C PRO A 194 2.47 -1.17 17.44
N ASN A 195 3.16 -0.90 18.54
CA ASN A 195 4.58 -1.22 18.66
C ASN A 195 4.79 -2.74 18.63
N GLY A 196 5.93 -3.18 18.07
CA GLY A 196 6.18 -4.61 17.82
C GLY A 196 6.10 -5.54 19.05
N LYS A 197 6.19 -5.01 20.27
CA LYS A 197 6.01 -5.76 21.54
C LYS A 197 4.54 -6.12 21.81
N ASN A 198 3.57 -5.50 21.14
CA ASN A 198 2.14 -5.71 21.35
C ASN A 198 1.44 -6.28 20.09
N ARG A 199 2.18 -6.93 19.19
CA ARG A 199 1.60 -7.73 18.12
C ARG A 199 1.13 -9.06 18.71
N LYS A 200 -0.12 -9.11 19.13
CA LYS A 200 -0.88 -10.35 19.25
C LYS A 200 -1.73 -10.50 18.02
#